data_a31b51cb46c0ac546220a30d3403077d
#
_entry.id   a31b51cb46c0ac546220a30d3403077d
#
_cell.length_a   1.000
_cell.length_b   1.000
_cell.length_c   1.000
_cell.angle_alpha   90.00
_cell.angle_beta   90.00
_cell.angle_gamma   90.00
#
_symmetry.space_group_name_H-M   'P 1'
#
loop_
_entity.id
_entity.type
_entity.pdbx_description
1 polymer ?
#
loop_
_entity_poly.entity_id
_entity_poly.type
_entity_poly.pdbx_seq_one_letter_code
_entity_poly.pdbx_strand_id
1 'polypeptide(L)'
;MAFESLTERLQGVFKNLRRKGKLSEKEVQEVTKEIRLALLEADVALPVVKTFIKRVRERAVGHEIIDTLDASQQIIKIVNEELTDILGSETSEIEKSPKIPTIIMMVGLQGAGKTTFAGKLANKLIKEQEARPMMIAADIYRPAAIDQLKTLGQQINVPVFDMGTETPAVEIVKNGLEQARANKNDYVLIDTAGRLQIDETLMQELHDIKDFAHPNEILLVVDSMIGQEAANVAKEFNEQLDITGVVLTKIDGDTRGGAALSIREITGKPIKFTGTGEKITDIETFHPDRMSSRILGMGDLLTLIEKASQEYDEKKSLELAEKMRENTFDFNDFIDQLDQVQNMGPMEDLLKMLPGMANNPALANVKVDEKQIARKRAIVSSMTPEERENPDLLTPSRRRRIANGSGNTFIEVNKFIKDFNQAKQMMQGVMSGDMEQMMRQMGLNPNNMPKNMPNMPDMGNMDMSALEGMMGGAGMPDLGNMDLSQMLGGGLKGKVGSFAMKRQANKMKKAKKKRK
;
A
#
# COMPACT_ATOMS: atom_id res chain seq x y z
N MET A 1 6.51 6.27 -5.42
CA MET A 1 6.09 5.53 -4.20
C MET A 1 6.65 6.16 -2.96
N ALA A 2 5.95 6.02 -1.82
CA ALA A 2 6.49 6.46 -0.53
C ALA A 2 7.87 5.83 -0.27
N PHE A 3 8.82 6.63 0.14
CA PHE A 3 10.18 6.23 0.54
C PHE A 3 11.06 5.58 -0.55
N GLU A 4 10.68 5.59 -1.81
CA GLU A 4 11.40 4.87 -2.88
C GLU A 4 12.89 5.23 -2.95
N SER A 5 13.23 6.52 -2.89
CA SER A 5 14.60 7.01 -2.93
C SER A 5 15.42 6.53 -1.71
N LEU A 6 14.84 6.59 -0.50
CA LEU A 6 15.49 6.11 0.71
C LEU A 6 15.68 4.59 0.68
N THR A 7 14.65 3.86 0.24
CA THR A 7 14.67 2.40 0.11
C THR A 7 15.78 1.94 -0.84
N GLU A 8 15.89 2.54 -2.03
CA GLU A 8 16.95 2.21 -3.01
C GLU A 8 18.35 2.43 -2.43
N ARG A 9 18.55 3.54 -1.74
CA ARG A 9 19.83 3.87 -1.10
C ARG A 9 20.20 2.86 -0.01
N LEU A 10 19.28 2.57 0.91
CA LEU A 10 19.54 1.61 1.98
C LEU A 10 19.77 0.19 1.46
N GLN A 11 19.01 -0.24 0.46
CA GLN A 11 19.24 -1.55 -0.18
C GLN A 11 20.59 -1.63 -0.87
N GLY A 12 21.05 -0.53 -1.51
CA GLY A 12 22.40 -0.44 -2.07
C GLY A 12 23.47 -0.68 -1.02
N VAL A 13 23.35 -0.05 0.15
CA VAL A 13 24.24 -0.23 1.31
C VAL A 13 24.24 -1.69 1.77
N PHE A 14 23.08 -2.28 1.97
CA PHE A 14 22.96 -3.67 2.45
C PHE A 14 23.41 -4.72 1.44
N LYS A 15 23.22 -4.48 0.15
CA LYS A 15 23.73 -5.36 -0.92
C LYS A 15 25.26 -5.42 -0.93
N ASN A 16 25.91 -4.28 -0.69
CA ASN A 16 27.36 -4.23 -0.56
C ASN A 16 27.86 -4.95 0.68
N LEU A 17 27.12 -4.84 1.80
CA LEU A 17 27.42 -5.49 3.04
C LEU A 17 27.36 -7.03 2.95
N ARG A 18 26.33 -7.60 2.32
CA ARG A 18 26.18 -9.06 2.12
C ARG A 18 27.35 -9.73 1.40
N ARG A 19 28.15 -8.97 0.66
CA ARG A 19 29.31 -9.50 -0.05
C ARG A 19 30.56 -9.68 0.82
N LYS A 20 30.58 -9.11 2.05
CA LYS A 20 31.79 -9.01 2.89
C LYS A 20 31.94 -10.09 3.98
N GLY A 21 30.92 -10.89 4.25
CA GLY A 21 30.95 -12.13 5.09
C GLY A 21 31.17 -11.95 6.61
N LYS A 22 32.19 -11.23 7.07
CA LYS A 22 32.46 -10.88 8.48
C LYS A 22 32.55 -9.38 8.65
N LEU A 23 32.00 -8.87 9.74
CA LEU A 23 32.01 -7.43 10.05
C LEU A 23 33.10 -7.13 11.08
N SER A 24 34.05 -6.31 10.67
CA SER A 24 34.97 -5.62 11.57
C SER A 24 34.36 -4.29 12.02
N GLU A 25 34.86 -3.73 13.13
CA GLU A 25 34.46 -2.41 13.61
C GLU A 25 34.59 -1.31 12.52
N LYS A 26 35.61 -1.41 11.67
CA LYS A 26 35.82 -0.51 10.54
C LYS A 26 34.68 -0.60 9.52
N GLU A 27 34.20 -1.81 9.22
CA GLU A 27 33.09 -2.02 8.28
C GLU A 27 31.77 -1.52 8.86
N VAL A 28 31.53 -1.68 10.16
CA VAL A 28 30.39 -1.06 10.86
C VAL A 28 30.42 0.47 10.71
N GLN A 29 31.61 1.09 10.86
CA GLN A 29 31.79 2.52 10.68
C GLN A 29 31.51 2.96 9.23
N GLU A 30 31.97 2.20 8.22
CA GLU A 30 31.70 2.49 6.81
C GLU A 30 30.19 2.41 6.51
N VAL A 31 29.53 1.32 6.92
CA VAL A 31 28.08 1.12 6.71
C VAL A 31 27.25 2.20 7.41
N THR A 32 27.55 2.50 8.66
CA THR A 32 26.83 3.55 9.39
C THR A 32 27.04 4.94 8.78
N LYS A 33 28.19 5.20 8.14
CA LYS A 33 28.43 6.43 7.37
C LYS A 33 27.56 6.49 6.12
N GLU A 34 27.44 5.39 5.38
CA GLU A 34 26.57 5.33 4.18
C GLU A 34 25.08 5.47 4.57
N ILE A 35 24.63 4.80 5.63
CA ILE A 35 23.26 4.96 6.17
C ILE A 35 23.00 6.40 6.57
N ARG A 36 23.96 7.05 7.24
CA ARG A 36 23.86 8.47 7.60
C ARG A 36 23.65 9.36 6.38
N LEU A 37 24.40 9.13 5.32
CA LEU A 37 24.25 9.90 4.08
C LEU A 37 22.87 9.67 3.45
N ALA A 38 22.41 8.42 3.40
CA ALA A 38 21.08 8.08 2.87
C ALA A 38 19.95 8.79 3.64
N LEU A 39 20.01 8.83 4.97
CA LEU A 39 19.02 9.53 5.80
C LEU A 39 19.05 11.06 5.61
N LEU A 40 20.25 11.66 5.48
CA LEU A 40 20.37 13.10 5.20
C LEU A 40 19.85 13.47 3.82
N GLU A 41 20.13 12.66 2.79
CA GLU A 41 19.59 12.85 1.44
C GLU A 41 18.06 12.66 1.39
N ALA A 42 17.52 11.86 2.32
CA ALA A 42 16.08 11.70 2.53
C ALA A 42 15.43 12.84 3.33
N ASP A 43 16.13 13.93 3.59
CA ASP A 43 15.67 15.09 4.37
C ASP A 43 15.29 14.75 5.84
N VAL A 44 15.91 13.73 6.43
CA VAL A 44 15.75 13.45 7.87
C VAL A 44 16.50 14.51 8.68
N ALA A 45 15.88 15.01 9.74
CA ALA A 45 16.47 16.05 10.59
C ALA A 45 17.80 15.60 11.22
N LEU A 46 18.82 16.46 11.16
CA LEU A 46 20.18 16.13 11.60
C LEU A 46 20.30 15.59 13.04
N PRO A 47 19.55 16.10 14.04
CA PRO A 47 19.55 15.53 15.39
C PRO A 47 19.10 14.08 15.41
N VAL A 48 18.02 13.77 14.66
CA VAL A 48 17.46 12.43 14.55
C VAL A 48 18.47 11.48 13.92
N VAL A 49 19.09 11.88 12.80
CA VAL A 49 20.15 11.09 12.15
C VAL A 49 21.31 10.81 13.09
N LYS A 50 21.76 11.79 13.88
CA LYS A 50 22.84 11.59 14.86
C LYS A 50 22.48 10.57 15.92
N THR A 51 21.28 10.67 16.51
CA THR A 51 20.77 9.75 17.52
C THR A 51 20.65 8.34 16.95
N PHE A 52 20.05 8.19 15.78
CA PHE A 52 19.90 6.92 15.08
C PHE A 52 21.24 6.23 14.84
N ILE A 53 22.20 6.92 14.21
CA ILE A 53 23.52 6.35 13.90
C ILE A 53 24.28 5.98 15.17
N LYS A 54 24.14 6.75 16.25
CA LYS A 54 24.73 6.43 17.54
C LYS A 54 24.16 5.11 18.09
N ARG A 55 22.81 4.97 18.14
CA ARG A 55 22.13 3.76 18.62
C ARG A 55 22.50 2.52 17.78
N VAL A 56 22.45 2.64 16.45
CA VAL A 56 22.85 1.54 15.53
C VAL A 56 24.30 1.11 15.78
N ARG A 57 25.22 2.07 15.94
CA ARG A 57 26.63 1.76 16.19
C ARG A 57 26.85 1.07 17.53
N GLU A 58 26.25 1.58 18.60
CA GLU A 58 26.37 1.00 19.95
C GLU A 58 25.88 -0.44 19.97
N ARG A 59 24.75 -0.73 19.32
CA ARG A 59 24.19 -2.08 19.22
C ARG A 59 25.01 -2.99 18.30
N ALA A 60 25.51 -2.48 17.18
CA ALA A 60 26.31 -3.26 16.24
C ALA A 60 27.71 -3.64 16.79
N VAL A 61 28.28 -2.82 17.71
CA VAL A 61 29.59 -3.09 18.34
C VAL A 61 29.42 -3.83 19.67
N GLY A 62 28.31 -3.61 20.39
CA GLY A 62 28.13 -3.97 21.78
C GLY A 62 27.59 -5.36 22.10
N HIS A 63 27.46 -6.29 21.16
CA HIS A 63 27.00 -7.69 21.36
C HIS A 63 25.51 -7.99 21.31
N GLU A 64 25.05 -8.44 20.21
CA GLU A 64 24.17 -9.62 20.23
C GLU A 64 24.46 -10.40 18.94
N ILE A 65 25.64 -11.05 18.93
CA ILE A 65 25.93 -12.02 17.87
C ILE A 65 24.97 -13.20 18.10
N ILE A 66 23.87 -13.20 17.38
CA ILE A 66 23.02 -14.38 17.29
C ILE A 66 23.74 -15.34 16.35
N ASP A 67 24.25 -16.44 16.91
CA ASP A 67 25.07 -17.44 16.20
C ASP A 67 24.43 -18.00 14.90
N THR A 68 23.14 -17.77 14.70
CA THR A 68 22.37 -18.26 13.53
C THR A 68 22.25 -17.25 12.39
N LEU A 69 22.61 -15.96 12.60
CA LEU A 69 22.53 -14.91 11.59
C LEU A 69 23.93 -14.54 11.11
N ASP A 70 24.08 -14.29 9.80
CA ASP A 70 25.30 -13.65 9.32
C ASP A 70 25.37 -12.18 9.79
N ALA A 71 26.57 -11.63 9.82
CA ALA A 71 26.80 -10.28 10.33
C ALA A 71 26.04 -9.19 9.55
N SER A 72 25.74 -9.41 8.28
CA SER A 72 24.94 -8.48 7.47
C SER A 72 23.46 -8.51 7.85
N GLN A 73 22.93 -9.69 8.14
CA GLN A 73 21.56 -9.87 8.62
C GLN A 73 21.35 -9.22 9.98
N GLN A 74 22.35 -9.30 10.86
CA GLN A 74 22.32 -8.65 12.18
C GLN A 74 22.22 -7.13 12.07
N ILE A 75 23.03 -6.49 11.21
CA ILE A 75 22.94 -5.04 10.99
C ILE A 75 21.58 -4.65 10.42
N ILE A 76 21.07 -5.39 9.44
CA ILE A 76 19.74 -5.12 8.86
C ILE A 76 18.67 -5.20 9.95
N LYS A 77 18.74 -6.22 10.83
CA LYS A 77 17.84 -6.37 11.97
C LYS A 77 17.91 -5.17 12.93
N ILE A 78 19.12 -4.78 13.33
CA ILE A 78 19.32 -3.62 14.22
C ILE A 78 18.77 -2.34 13.57
N VAL A 79 19.05 -2.11 12.29
CA VAL A 79 18.53 -0.94 11.56
C VAL A 79 17.01 -0.96 11.48
N ASN A 80 16.39 -2.13 11.26
CA ASN A 80 14.94 -2.25 11.23
C ASN A 80 14.30 -1.92 12.59
N GLU A 81 14.85 -2.47 13.66
CA GLU A 81 14.37 -2.21 15.02
C GLU A 81 14.52 -0.73 15.41
N GLU A 82 15.67 -0.12 15.12
CA GLU A 82 15.89 1.31 15.38
C GLU A 82 14.99 2.22 14.52
N LEU A 83 14.70 1.85 13.26
CA LEU A 83 13.74 2.57 12.44
C LEU A 83 12.33 2.45 13.02
N THR A 84 11.94 1.25 13.48
CA THR A 84 10.63 1.04 14.13
C THR A 84 10.50 1.89 15.38
N ASP A 85 11.55 1.96 16.21
CA ASP A 85 11.56 2.76 17.44
C ASP A 85 11.41 4.26 17.15
N ILE A 86 12.13 4.77 16.15
CA ILE A 86 12.02 6.19 15.75
C ILE A 86 10.62 6.51 15.21
N LEU A 87 10.02 5.58 14.48
CA LEU A 87 8.66 5.73 13.94
C LEU A 87 7.57 5.61 15.01
N GLY A 88 7.88 5.05 16.20
CA GLY A 88 6.94 5.04 17.33
C GLY A 88 6.74 3.71 18.03
N SER A 89 7.46 2.65 17.65
CA SER A 89 7.44 1.28 18.20
C SER A 89 6.08 0.57 18.07
N GLU A 90 4.98 1.23 18.42
CA GLU A 90 3.63 0.67 18.43
C GLU A 90 2.65 1.54 17.63
N THR A 91 1.61 0.87 17.11
CA THR A 91 0.48 1.54 16.45
C THR A 91 -0.33 2.33 17.47
N SER A 92 -0.68 3.57 17.14
CA SER A 92 -1.49 4.43 17.99
C SER A 92 -2.87 4.69 17.35
N GLU A 93 -3.92 4.28 18.02
CA GLU A 93 -5.30 4.49 17.59
C GLU A 93 -5.88 5.80 18.13
N ILE A 94 -7.11 6.14 17.67
CA ILE A 94 -7.89 7.24 18.23
C ILE A 94 -8.37 6.87 19.64
N GLU A 95 -8.12 7.74 20.59
CA GLU A 95 -8.65 7.58 21.94
C GLU A 95 -10.15 7.90 21.97
N LYS A 96 -10.95 6.86 22.24
CA LYS A 96 -12.41 7.02 22.33
C LYS A 96 -12.81 7.68 23.64
N SER A 97 -13.68 8.67 23.53
CA SER A 97 -14.32 9.26 24.71
C SER A 97 -15.26 8.27 25.40
N PRO A 98 -15.27 8.19 26.74
CA PRO A 98 -16.28 7.42 27.47
C PRO A 98 -17.68 7.99 27.30
N LYS A 99 -17.81 9.24 26.84
CA LYS A 99 -19.09 9.92 26.56
C LYS A 99 -19.09 10.36 25.09
N ILE A 100 -20.16 10.07 24.39
CA ILE A 100 -20.34 10.53 23.00
C ILE A 100 -20.69 12.03 22.95
N PRO A 101 -20.23 12.74 21.93
CA PRO A 101 -19.32 12.30 20.86
C PRO A 101 -17.85 12.30 21.29
N THR A 102 -17.03 11.44 20.65
CA THR A 102 -15.59 11.62 20.61
C THR A 102 -15.27 12.79 19.69
N ILE A 103 -14.59 13.80 20.19
CA ILE A 103 -14.31 15.05 19.46
C ILE A 103 -12.88 15.00 18.93
N ILE A 104 -12.73 15.17 17.63
CA ILE A 104 -11.45 15.14 16.92
C ILE A 104 -11.28 16.48 16.22
N MET A 105 -10.24 17.23 16.58
CA MET A 105 -9.90 18.52 15.99
C MET A 105 -8.74 18.37 15.01
N MET A 106 -8.96 18.77 13.75
CA MET A 106 -7.93 18.77 12.71
C MET A 106 -7.22 20.11 12.70
N VAL A 107 -5.91 20.12 12.91
CA VAL A 107 -5.08 21.35 12.85
C VAL A 107 -3.95 21.20 11.83
N GLY A 108 -3.34 22.30 11.40
CA GLY A 108 -2.22 22.29 10.46
C GLY A 108 -2.29 23.41 9.43
N LEU A 109 -1.24 23.55 8.62
CA LEU A 109 -1.11 24.61 7.63
C LEU A 109 -2.11 24.48 6.48
N GLN A 110 -2.25 25.55 5.72
CA GLN A 110 -3.06 25.57 4.50
C GLN A 110 -2.47 24.59 3.47
N GLY A 111 -3.36 23.84 2.80
CA GLY A 111 -2.93 22.86 1.78
C GLY A 111 -2.39 21.53 2.33
N ALA A 112 -2.31 21.38 3.66
CA ALA A 112 -1.88 20.12 4.28
C ALA A 112 -2.90 18.97 4.12
N GLY A 113 -4.14 19.25 3.69
CA GLY A 113 -5.15 18.23 3.42
C GLY A 113 -6.14 17.98 4.56
N LYS A 114 -6.31 18.89 5.53
CA LYS A 114 -7.23 18.75 6.67
C LYS A 114 -8.66 18.36 6.27
N THR A 115 -9.27 19.18 5.40
CA THR A 115 -10.64 18.95 4.90
C THR A 115 -10.81 17.58 4.25
N THR A 116 -9.88 17.21 3.37
CA THR A 116 -9.89 15.90 2.71
C THR A 116 -9.69 14.77 3.71
N PHE A 117 -8.80 14.96 4.68
CA PHE A 117 -8.52 13.96 5.70
C PHE A 117 -9.70 13.77 6.65
N ALA A 118 -10.42 14.83 7.01
CA ALA A 118 -11.65 14.74 7.81
C ALA A 118 -12.67 13.82 7.13
N GLY A 119 -12.90 13.98 5.81
CA GLY A 119 -13.78 13.10 5.06
C GLY A 119 -13.29 11.65 5.00
N LYS A 120 -11.99 11.45 4.79
CA LYS A 120 -11.38 10.10 4.78
C LYS A 120 -11.52 9.39 6.12
N LEU A 121 -11.25 10.11 7.21
CA LEU A 121 -11.38 9.57 8.56
C LEU A 121 -12.83 9.25 8.90
N ALA A 122 -13.79 10.12 8.54
CA ALA A 122 -15.20 9.86 8.71
C ALA A 122 -15.63 8.56 7.99
N ASN A 123 -15.20 8.39 6.74
CA ASN A 123 -15.48 7.17 5.96
C ASN A 123 -14.85 5.91 6.58
N LYS A 124 -13.61 6.01 7.10
CA LYS A 124 -12.94 4.91 7.80
C LYS A 124 -13.69 4.50 9.06
N LEU A 125 -14.10 5.48 9.88
CA LEU A 125 -14.87 5.23 11.11
C LEU A 125 -16.22 4.55 10.84
N ILE A 126 -16.91 4.92 9.75
CA ILE A 126 -18.15 4.25 9.33
C ILE A 126 -17.87 2.79 8.94
N LYS A 127 -16.87 2.57 8.10
CA LYS A 127 -16.60 1.22 7.56
C LYS A 127 -16.08 0.24 8.60
N GLU A 128 -15.21 0.70 9.50
CA GLU A 128 -14.52 -0.18 10.45
C GLU A 128 -15.22 -0.28 11.81
N GLN A 129 -16.00 0.73 12.18
CA GLN A 129 -16.61 0.81 13.51
C GLN A 129 -18.13 1.00 13.47
N GLU A 130 -18.76 1.02 12.29
CA GLU A 130 -20.19 1.32 12.09
C GLU A 130 -20.60 2.64 12.77
N ALA A 131 -19.65 3.58 12.88
CA ALA A 131 -19.84 4.83 13.58
C ALA A 131 -20.76 5.78 12.82
N ARG A 132 -21.33 6.74 13.55
CA ARG A 132 -22.16 7.84 13.02
C ARG A 132 -21.44 9.16 13.22
N PRO A 133 -20.42 9.48 12.41
CA PRO A 133 -19.70 10.72 12.53
C PRO A 133 -20.53 11.92 12.06
N MET A 134 -20.14 13.11 12.51
CA MET A 134 -20.57 14.40 11.99
C MET A 134 -19.33 15.26 11.76
N MET A 135 -19.31 16.05 10.70
CA MET A 135 -18.23 17.00 10.43
C MET A 135 -18.70 18.43 10.70
N ILE A 136 -17.81 19.28 11.23
CA ILE A 136 -18.04 20.70 11.47
C ILE A 136 -17.08 21.50 10.61
N ALA A 137 -17.62 22.38 9.76
CA ALA A 137 -16.85 23.28 8.90
C ALA A 137 -16.49 24.56 9.66
N ALA A 138 -15.33 24.59 10.29
CA ALA A 138 -14.83 25.73 11.04
C ALA A 138 -13.75 26.54 10.28
N ASP A 139 -13.44 26.22 9.01
CA ASP A 139 -12.59 27.06 8.12
C ASP A 139 -13.44 28.17 7.48
N ILE A 140 -13.67 29.22 8.24
CA ILE A 140 -14.51 30.37 7.80
C ILE A 140 -13.81 31.29 6.80
N TYR A 141 -12.48 31.23 6.67
CA TYR A 141 -11.71 32.09 5.78
C TYR A 141 -11.75 31.64 4.32
N ARG A 142 -12.21 30.41 4.10
CA ARG A 142 -12.23 29.78 2.76
C ARG A 142 -13.60 29.21 2.44
N PRO A 143 -14.50 30.00 1.79
CA PRO A 143 -15.83 29.49 1.41
C PRO A 143 -15.78 28.17 0.64
N ALA A 144 -14.80 28.02 -0.27
CA ALA A 144 -14.60 26.80 -1.03
C ALA A 144 -14.26 25.57 -0.16
N ALA A 145 -13.67 25.75 1.04
CA ALA A 145 -13.41 24.64 1.97
C ALA A 145 -14.69 24.11 2.60
N ILE A 146 -15.63 24.99 2.94
CA ILE A 146 -16.96 24.62 3.43
C ILE A 146 -17.71 23.80 2.38
N ASP A 147 -17.72 24.27 1.12
CA ASP A 147 -18.37 23.55 0.02
C ASP A 147 -17.70 22.21 -0.28
N GLN A 148 -16.37 22.16 -0.18
CA GLN A 148 -15.60 20.93 -0.31
C GLN A 148 -15.99 19.92 0.77
N LEU A 149 -16.05 20.34 2.04
CA LEU A 149 -16.42 19.46 3.13
C LEU A 149 -17.86 18.94 2.98
N LYS A 150 -18.80 19.81 2.54
CA LYS A 150 -20.19 19.41 2.21
C LYS A 150 -20.24 18.36 1.11
N THR A 151 -19.46 18.56 0.05
CA THR A 151 -19.37 17.61 -1.08
C THR A 151 -18.85 16.25 -0.61
N LEU A 152 -17.79 16.24 0.23
CA LEU A 152 -17.26 15.01 0.81
C LEU A 152 -18.30 14.36 1.73
N GLY A 153 -19.00 15.14 2.56
CA GLY A 153 -20.07 14.62 3.42
C GLY A 153 -21.18 13.95 2.64
N GLN A 154 -21.60 14.57 1.52
CA GLN A 154 -22.63 13.98 0.63
C GLN A 154 -22.15 12.66 0.00
N GLN A 155 -20.90 12.57 -0.42
CA GLN A 155 -20.33 11.34 -1.01
C GLN A 155 -20.34 10.14 -0.07
N ILE A 156 -20.18 10.39 1.24
CA ILE A 156 -20.09 9.34 2.26
C ILE A 156 -21.32 9.28 3.18
N ASN A 157 -22.39 10.06 2.88
CA ASN A 157 -23.60 10.17 3.69
C ASN A 157 -23.34 10.61 5.14
N VAL A 158 -22.43 11.55 5.36
CA VAL A 158 -22.09 12.13 6.67
C VAL A 158 -22.63 13.55 6.75
N PRO A 159 -23.39 13.92 7.81
CA PRO A 159 -23.86 15.28 7.98
C PRO A 159 -22.70 16.25 8.22
N VAL A 160 -22.77 17.41 7.59
CA VAL A 160 -21.83 18.51 7.76
C VAL A 160 -22.57 19.70 8.35
N PHE A 161 -22.08 20.20 9.47
CA PHE A 161 -22.58 21.42 10.10
C PHE A 161 -21.76 22.62 9.70
N ASP A 162 -22.41 23.68 9.27
CA ASP A 162 -21.80 24.98 8.99
C ASP A 162 -22.77 26.13 9.31
N MET A 163 -22.22 27.31 9.49
CA MET A 163 -22.99 28.56 9.67
C MET A 163 -22.48 29.67 8.71
N GLY A 164 -21.86 29.27 7.60
CA GLY A 164 -21.26 30.19 6.63
C GLY A 164 -19.96 30.83 7.14
N THR A 165 -19.58 31.96 6.54
CA THR A 165 -18.28 32.61 6.77
C THR A 165 -18.36 33.83 7.71
N GLU A 166 -19.57 34.28 8.07
CA GLU A 166 -19.77 35.47 8.90
C GLU A 166 -19.79 35.16 10.40
N THR A 167 -19.94 33.88 10.77
CA THR A 167 -20.01 33.43 12.16
C THR A 167 -18.61 33.03 12.65
N PRO A 168 -18.18 33.46 13.85
CA PRO A 168 -16.89 33.04 14.41
C PRO A 168 -16.77 31.50 14.52
N ALA A 169 -15.59 30.96 14.26
CA ALA A 169 -15.32 29.50 14.24
C ALA A 169 -15.72 28.82 15.57
N VAL A 170 -15.45 29.44 16.72
CA VAL A 170 -15.82 28.93 18.05
C VAL A 170 -17.34 28.80 18.20
N GLU A 171 -18.10 29.73 17.68
CA GLU A 171 -19.58 29.69 17.75
C GLU A 171 -20.13 28.59 16.83
N ILE A 172 -19.54 28.40 15.64
CA ILE A 172 -19.88 27.30 14.74
C ILE A 172 -19.62 25.95 15.44
N VAL A 173 -18.48 25.81 16.09
CA VAL A 173 -18.13 24.59 16.83
C VAL A 173 -19.08 24.34 17.97
N LYS A 174 -19.46 25.38 18.72
CA LYS A 174 -20.42 25.29 19.82
C LYS A 174 -21.76 24.72 19.34
N ASN A 175 -22.38 25.38 18.36
CA ASN A 175 -23.67 24.98 17.81
C ASN A 175 -23.62 23.60 17.15
N GLY A 176 -22.50 23.29 16.45
CA GLY A 176 -22.28 21.99 15.86
C GLY A 176 -22.19 20.86 16.88
N LEU A 177 -21.51 21.07 18.00
CA LEU A 177 -21.43 20.10 19.09
C LEU A 177 -22.78 19.88 19.78
N GLU A 178 -23.61 20.93 19.96
CA GLU A 178 -24.97 20.82 20.47
C GLU A 178 -25.83 19.96 19.52
N GLN A 179 -25.75 20.22 18.23
CA GLN A 179 -26.47 19.42 17.22
C GLN A 179 -25.99 17.97 17.19
N ALA A 180 -24.67 17.72 17.25
CA ALA A 180 -24.12 16.38 17.29
C ALA A 180 -24.63 15.56 18.50
N ARG A 181 -24.72 16.19 19.67
CA ARG A 181 -25.28 15.56 20.88
C ARG A 181 -26.76 15.26 20.70
N ALA A 182 -27.53 16.19 20.14
CA ALA A 182 -28.96 16.00 19.86
C ALA A 182 -29.21 14.83 18.90
N ASN A 183 -28.36 14.71 17.87
CA ASN A 183 -28.42 13.66 16.86
C ASN A 183 -27.79 12.33 17.34
N LYS A 184 -27.17 12.32 18.53
CA LYS A 184 -26.42 11.16 19.07
C LYS A 184 -25.31 10.67 18.12
N ASN A 185 -24.57 11.59 17.54
CA ASN A 185 -23.40 11.24 16.75
C ASN A 185 -22.30 10.69 17.68
N ASP A 186 -21.58 9.65 17.21
CA ASP A 186 -20.55 8.98 18.01
C ASP A 186 -19.22 9.74 17.94
N TYR A 187 -18.96 10.39 16.79
CA TYR A 187 -17.77 11.18 16.53
C TYR A 187 -18.14 12.55 15.96
N VAL A 188 -17.33 13.53 16.31
CA VAL A 188 -17.35 14.86 15.69
C VAL A 188 -15.95 15.19 15.20
N LEU A 189 -15.84 15.50 13.90
CA LEU A 189 -14.60 15.93 13.27
C LEU A 189 -14.69 17.43 12.98
N ILE A 190 -13.83 18.22 13.62
CA ILE A 190 -13.78 19.68 13.45
C ILE A 190 -12.70 19.99 12.42
N ASP A 191 -13.09 20.46 11.23
CA ASP A 191 -12.17 20.94 10.19
C ASP A 191 -11.89 22.41 10.43
N THR A 192 -10.70 22.73 10.97
CA THR A 192 -10.31 24.10 11.32
C THR A 192 -9.61 24.80 10.18
N ALA A 193 -9.56 26.12 10.26
CA ALA A 193 -8.79 26.95 9.33
C ALA A 193 -7.30 26.54 9.28
N GLY A 194 -6.67 26.79 8.16
CA GLY A 194 -5.23 26.72 7.98
C GLY A 194 -4.73 27.96 7.28
N ARG A 195 -3.61 28.50 7.74
CA ARG A 195 -2.91 29.60 7.10
C ARG A 195 -1.60 29.12 6.48
N LEU A 196 -1.00 29.95 5.64
CA LEU A 196 0.28 29.63 4.98
C LEU A 196 1.44 29.52 5.98
N GLN A 197 1.34 30.25 7.08
CA GLN A 197 2.31 30.27 8.16
C GLN A 197 1.59 30.23 9.51
N ILE A 198 2.31 29.83 10.54
CA ILE A 198 1.82 29.87 11.90
C ILE A 198 1.92 31.33 12.37
N ASP A 199 0.79 31.90 12.76
CA ASP A 199 0.67 33.26 13.30
C ASP A 199 -0.16 33.26 14.58
N GLU A 200 -0.02 34.34 15.37
CA GLU A 200 -0.73 34.49 16.65
C GLU A 200 -2.25 34.40 16.50
N THR A 201 -2.80 34.95 15.41
CA THR A 201 -4.25 34.95 15.18
C THR A 201 -4.79 33.54 14.96
N LEU A 202 -4.09 32.72 14.14
CA LEU A 202 -4.44 31.33 13.93
C LEU A 202 -4.38 30.55 15.24
N MET A 203 -3.27 30.73 15.98
CA MET A 203 -3.08 29.98 17.21
C MET A 203 -4.09 30.38 18.29
N GLN A 204 -4.46 31.65 18.40
CA GLN A 204 -5.49 32.07 19.31
C GLN A 204 -6.85 31.45 18.97
N GLU A 205 -7.25 31.44 17.69
CA GLU A 205 -8.48 30.80 17.25
C GLU A 205 -8.49 29.28 17.58
N LEU A 206 -7.38 28.60 17.32
CA LEU A 206 -7.26 27.17 17.64
C LEU A 206 -7.29 26.90 19.16
N HIS A 207 -6.70 27.78 19.97
CA HIS A 207 -6.82 27.72 21.42
C HIS A 207 -8.26 27.91 21.89
N ASP A 208 -8.95 28.92 21.36
CA ASP A 208 -10.33 29.21 21.72
C ASP A 208 -11.25 28.01 21.38
N ILE A 209 -11.04 27.39 20.22
CA ILE A 209 -11.76 26.16 19.83
C ILE A 209 -11.43 25.01 20.78
N LYS A 210 -10.13 24.79 21.08
CA LYS A 210 -9.67 23.72 21.98
C LYS A 210 -10.28 23.88 23.38
N ASP A 211 -10.21 25.10 23.93
CA ASP A 211 -10.67 25.39 25.27
C ASP A 211 -12.18 25.25 25.40
N PHE A 212 -12.93 25.50 24.33
CA PHE A 212 -14.39 25.29 24.34
C PHE A 212 -14.76 23.83 24.08
N ALA A 213 -14.20 23.22 23.06
CA ALA A 213 -14.60 21.89 22.58
C ALA A 213 -14.06 20.75 23.45
N HIS A 214 -12.94 20.96 24.17
CA HIS A 214 -12.21 19.93 24.91
C HIS A 214 -12.02 18.65 24.07
N PRO A 215 -11.35 18.74 22.90
CA PRO A 215 -11.24 17.62 22.00
C PRO A 215 -10.49 16.44 22.66
N ASN A 216 -10.94 15.23 22.39
CA ASN A 216 -10.24 14.00 22.79
C ASN A 216 -8.96 13.82 21.99
N GLU A 217 -8.98 14.25 20.72
CA GLU A 217 -7.86 14.21 19.81
C GLU A 217 -7.65 15.55 19.12
N ILE A 218 -6.41 16.01 19.12
CA ILE A 218 -5.94 17.11 18.30
C ILE A 218 -4.95 16.52 17.30
N LEU A 219 -5.42 16.31 16.07
CA LEU A 219 -4.63 15.70 15.00
C LEU A 219 -3.98 16.76 14.13
N LEU A 220 -2.67 16.84 14.17
CA LEU A 220 -1.90 17.69 13.28
C LEU A 220 -1.78 17.02 11.90
N VAL A 221 -2.37 17.64 10.91
CA VAL A 221 -2.29 17.19 9.51
C VAL A 221 -1.12 17.90 8.82
N VAL A 222 -0.16 17.13 8.34
CA VAL A 222 1.08 17.62 7.73
C VAL A 222 1.27 17.01 6.35
N ASP A 223 1.68 17.82 5.40
CA ASP A 223 2.12 17.38 4.08
C ASP A 223 3.52 16.76 4.18
N SER A 224 3.66 15.48 3.87
CA SER A 224 4.95 14.78 3.96
C SER A 224 6.00 15.31 2.97
N MET A 225 5.55 15.93 1.87
CA MET A 225 6.44 16.42 0.81
C MET A 225 7.28 17.65 1.21
N ILE A 226 6.92 18.34 2.30
CA ILE A 226 7.69 19.52 2.78
C ILE A 226 8.97 19.15 3.55
N GLY A 227 9.28 17.83 3.68
CA GLY A 227 10.56 17.36 4.23
C GLY A 227 10.77 17.78 5.69
N GLN A 228 11.95 18.33 6.01
CA GLN A 228 12.31 18.76 7.38
C GLN A 228 11.38 19.84 7.94
N GLU A 229 10.78 20.67 7.10
CA GLU A 229 9.87 21.72 7.55
C GLU A 229 8.64 21.12 8.23
N ALA A 230 8.21 19.93 7.83
CA ALA A 230 7.15 19.18 8.51
C ALA A 230 7.44 18.98 10.01
N ALA A 231 8.68 18.71 10.35
CA ALA A 231 9.08 18.50 11.73
C ALA A 231 9.12 19.82 12.54
N ASN A 232 9.51 20.94 11.92
CA ASN A 232 9.47 22.26 12.54
C ASN A 232 8.03 22.69 12.81
N VAL A 233 7.15 22.55 11.82
CA VAL A 233 5.71 22.81 11.96
C VAL A 233 5.12 21.95 13.07
N ALA A 234 5.43 20.65 13.08
CA ALA A 234 4.91 19.73 14.10
C ALA A 234 5.38 20.11 15.51
N LYS A 235 6.64 20.54 15.65
CA LYS A 235 7.17 21.02 16.92
C LYS A 235 6.41 22.25 17.43
N GLU A 236 6.20 23.23 16.58
CA GLU A 236 5.53 24.49 16.95
C GLU A 236 4.07 24.26 17.32
N PHE A 237 3.32 23.46 16.52
CA PHE A 237 1.95 23.09 16.89
C PHE A 237 1.87 22.29 18.20
N ASN A 238 2.86 21.41 18.43
CA ASN A 238 2.90 20.62 19.65
C ASN A 238 3.18 21.50 20.90
N GLU A 239 4.12 22.44 20.81
CA GLU A 239 4.44 23.35 21.89
C GLU A 239 3.27 24.26 22.28
N GLN A 240 2.46 24.67 21.31
CA GLN A 240 1.34 25.56 21.55
C GLN A 240 0.04 24.82 21.86
N LEU A 241 -0.31 23.75 21.16
CA LEU A 241 -1.60 23.09 21.30
C LEU A 241 -1.56 21.75 22.02
N ASP A 242 -0.38 21.21 22.33
CA ASP A 242 -0.22 19.86 22.89
C ASP A 242 -1.01 18.82 22.06
N ILE A 243 -0.62 18.66 20.79
CA ILE A 243 -1.27 17.73 19.86
C ILE A 243 -1.25 16.30 20.40
N THR A 244 -2.25 15.48 20.05
CA THR A 244 -2.33 14.07 20.49
C THR A 244 -1.75 13.09 19.47
N GLY A 245 -1.67 13.51 18.21
CA GLY A 245 -1.13 12.70 17.14
C GLY A 245 -0.92 13.48 15.85
N VAL A 246 -0.22 12.86 14.92
CA VAL A 246 0.11 13.42 13.62
C VAL A 246 -0.48 12.57 12.51
N VAL A 247 -0.90 13.22 11.45
CA VAL A 247 -1.37 12.62 10.20
C VAL A 247 -0.46 13.08 9.08
N LEU A 248 0.14 12.15 8.36
CA LEU A 248 0.95 12.42 7.19
C LEU A 248 0.10 12.28 5.93
N THR A 249 -0.06 13.35 5.18
CA THR A 249 -0.75 13.36 3.89
C THR A 249 0.23 13.34 2.73
N LYS A 250 -0.26 12.99 1.54
CA LYS A 250 0.50 12.96 0.27
C LYS A 250 1.75 12.07 0.32
N ILE A 251 1.70 11.02 1.12
CA ILE A 251 2.85 10.12 1.29
C ILE A 251 3.17 9.35 -0.01
N ASP A 252 2.20 9.19 -0.89
CA ASP A 252 2.34 8.62 -2.23
C ASP A 252 3.26 9.45 -3.13
N GLY A 253 3.33 10.77 -2.94
CA GLY A 253 4.25 11.68 -3.60
C GLY A 253 5.60 11.84 -2.92
N ASP A 254 5.74 11.40 -1.68
CA ASP A 254 6.98 11.53 -0.90
C ASP A 254 7.93 10.35 -1.14
N THR A 255 8.92 10.55 -1.98
CA THR A 255 9.95 9.54 -2.25
C THR A 255 11.09 9.53 -1.22
N ARG A 256 11.19 10.55 -0.36
CA ARG A 256 12.28 10.75 0.60
C ARG A 256 11.96 10.20 1.99
N GLY A 257 10.78 10.53 2.53
CA GLY A 257 10.29 10.03 3.81
C GLY A 257 10.88 10.67 5.07
N GLY A 258 11.64 11.74 4.92
CA GLY A 258 12.31 12.41 6.05
C GLY A 258 11.35 12.99 7.09
N ALA A 259 10.16 13.44 6.66
CA ALA A 259 9.13 13.95 7.56
C ALA A 259 8.69 12.89 8.57
N ALA A 260 8.35 11.67 8.11
CA ALA A 260 7.89 10.58 8.98
C ALA A 260 8.92 10.22 10.06
N LEU A 261 10.21 10.12 9.67
CA LEU A 261 11.30 9.79 10.59
C LEU A 261 11.62 10.90 11.57
N SER A 262 11.33 12.17 11.22
CA SER A 262 11.72 13.32 12.03
C SER A 262 10.64 13.75 13.02
N ILE A 263 9.37 13.71 12.63
CA ILE A 263 8.25 14.25 13.41
C ILE A 263 8.13 13.57 14.78
N ARG A 264 8.14 12.25 14.79
CA ARG A 264 7.95 11.47 16.03
C ARG A 264 9.06 11.73 17.04
N GLU A 265 10.33 11.69 16.59
CA GLU A 265 11.49 11.91 17.48
C GLU A 265 11.55 13.36 18.01
N ILE A 266 11.10 14.34 17.21
CA ILE A 266 11.13 15.76 17.59
C ILE A 266 9.96 16.13 18.52
N THR A 267 8.76 15.62 18.25
CA THR A 267 7.54 15.99 19.00
C THR A 267 7.23 15.05 20.16
N GLY A 268 7.73 13.82 20.13
CA GLY A 268 7.31 12.75 21.04
C GLY A 268 5.87 12.23 20.77
N LYS A 269 5.15 12.77 19.76
CA LYS A 269 3.77 12.42 19.46
C LYS A 269 3.68 11.35 18.38
N PRO A 270 2.74 10.39 18.49
CA PRO A 270 2.64 9.31 17.52
C PRO A 270 2.11 9.79 16.17
N ILE A 271 2.59 9.18 15.10
CA ILE A 271 1.90 9.24 13.81
C ILE A 271 0.75 8.23 13.87
N LYS A 272 -0.49 8.68 13.66
CA LYS A 272 -1.68 7.81 13.75
C LYS A 272 -2.16 7.33 12.39
N PHE A 273 -2.10 8.20 11.38
CA PHE A 273 -2.61 7.90 10.05
C PHE A 273 -1.72 8.43 8.94
N THR A 274 -1.84 7.81 7.76
CA THR A 274 -1.25 8.26 6.51
C THR A 274 -2.31 8.37 5.43
N GLY A 275 -2.24 9.46 4.64
CA GLY A 275 -3.01 9.62 3.40
C GLY A 275 -2.16 9.14 2.23
N THR A 276 -2.60 8.09 1.55
CA THR A 276 -1.85 7.36 0.53
C THR A 276 -2.31 7.63 -0.90
N GLY A 277 -3.17 8.64 -1.11
CA GLY A 277 -3.70 9.01 -2.42
C GLY A 277 -4.85 10.00 -2.30
N GLU A 278 -5.59 10.22 -3.40
CA GLU A 278 -6.66 11.22 -3.47
C GLU A 278 -8.06 10.67 -3.16
N LYS A 279 -8.28 9.36 -3.31
CA LYS A 279 -9.60 8.75 -3.08
C LYS A 279 -10.00 8.84 -1.60
N ILE A 280 -11.30 8.85 -1.34
CA ILE A 280 -11.85 8.90 0.02
C ILE A 280 -11.47 7.66 0.86
N THR A 281 -11.07 6.59 0.20
CA THR A 281 -10.59 5.34 0.82
C THR A 281 -9.08 5.32 1.07
N ASP A 282 -8.32 6.27 0.51
CA ASP A 282 -6.86 6.27 0.58
C ASP A 282 -6.37 6.85 1.91
N ILE A 283 -6.66 6.14 2.97
CA ILE A 283 -6.23 6.38 4.35
C ILE A 283 -5.79 5.05 4.96
N GLU A 284 -4.64 5.04 5.60
CA GLU A 284 -4.11 3.88 6.31
C GLU A 284 -3.80 4.25 7.76
N THR A 285 -4.03 3.33 8.70
CA THR A 285 -3.47 3.43 10.05
C THR A 285 -1.96 3.30 9.96
N PHE A 286 -1.24 4.10 10.71
CA PHE A 286 0.23 4.08 10.68
C PHE A 286 0.76 2.94 11.55
N HIS A 287 1.47 2.01 10.94
CA HIS A 287 2.13 0.89 11.61
C HIS A 287 3.66 1.07 11.51
N PRO A 288 4.35 1.40 12.61
CA PRO A 288 5.79 1.66 12.60
C PRO A 288 6.64 0.50 12.05
N ASP A 289 6.31 -0.73 12.43
CA ASP A 289 6.97 -1.97 12.02
C ASP A 289 6.83 -2.24 10.50
N ARG A 290 5.64 -2.02 9.95
CA ARG A 290 5.38 -2.16 8.51
C ARG A 290 6.09 -1.06 7.73
N MET A 291 6.09 0.15 8.27
CA MET A 291 6.74 1.29 7.64
C MET A 291 8.26 1.12 7.60
N SER A 292 8.89 0.65 8.68
CA SER A 292 10.31 0.33 8.71
C SER A 292 10.66 -0.77 7.70
N SER A 293 9.82 -1.81 7.59
CA SER A 293 9.96 -2.88 6.59
C SER A 293 9.86 -2.36 5.16
N ARG A 294 8.92 -1.44 4.87
CA ARG A 294 8.80 -0.76 3.56
C ARG A 294 10.06 0.03 3.23
N ILE A 295 10.57 0.84 4.18
CA ILE A 295 11.79 1.64 4.03
C ILE A 295 13.00 0.76 3.72
N LEU A 296 13.08 -0.43 4.31
CA LEU A 296 14.17 -1.39 4.04
C LEU A 296 13.95 -2.22 2.76
N GLY A 297 12.80 -2.06 2.09
CA GLY A 297 12.43 -2.82 0.90
C GLY A 297 12.17 -4.30 1.18
N MET A 298 11.79 -4.63 2.41
CA MET A 298 11.42 -5.99 2.83
C MET A 298 9.98 -6.35 2.48
N GLY A 299 9.23 -5.38 1.94
CA GLY A 299 7.81 -5.52 1.61
C GLY A 299 6.89 -5.25 2.80
N ASP A 300 5.60 -5.34 2.55
CA ASP A 300 4.56 -5.14 3.56
C ASP A 300 3.40 -6.11 3.30
N LEU A 301 3.65 -7.36 3.62
CA LEU A 301 2.68 -8.43 3.39
C LEU A 301 1.42 -8.28 4.25
N LEU A 302 1.54 -7.75 5.46
CA LEU A 302 0.39 -7.58 6.36
C LEU A 302 -0.59 -6.53 5.83
N THR A 303 -0.11 -5.38 5.37
CA THR A 303 -0.98 -4.39 4.71
C THR A 303 -1.63 -4.95 3.44
N LEU A 304 -0.92 -5.80 2.68
CA LEU A 304 -1.50 -6.46 1.51
C LEU A 304 -2.64 -7.41 1.93
N ILE A 305 -2.44 -8.20 2.98
CA ILE A 305 -3.46 -9.11 3.53
C ILE A 305 -4.66 -8.32 4.05
N GLU A 306 -4.44 -7.22 4.76
CA GLU A 306 -5.53 -6.36 5.27
C GLU A 306 -6.34 -5.74 4.13
N LYS A 307 -5.68 -5.19 3.11
CA LYS A 307 -6.37 -4.67 1.92
C LYS A 307 -7.18 -5.76 1.22
N ALA A 308 -6.60 -6.95 1.08
CA ALA A 308 -7.31 -8.09 0.52
C ALA A 308 -8.53 -8.46 1.38
N SER A 309 -8.39 -8.45 2.71
CA SER A 309 -9.47 -8.80 3.63
C SER A 309 -10.60 -7.75 3.66
N GLN A 310 -10.30 -6.47 3.51
CA GLN A 310 -11.31 -5.39 3.48
C GLN A 310 -12.21 -5.45 2.23
N GLU A 311 -11.65 -5.89 1.10
CA GLU A 311 -12.40 -6.10 -0.14
C GLU A 311 -13.01 -7.52 -0.24
N TYR A 312 -12.74 -8.37 0.79
CA TYR A 312 -13.18 -9.76 0.82
C TYR A 312 -14.60 -9.86 1.33
N ASP A 313 -15.55 -10.02 0.41
CA ASP A 313 -16.94 -10.39 0.73
C ASP A 313 -17.02 -11.91 0.92
N GLU A 314 -17.09 -12.34 2.18
CA GLU A 314 -17.10 -13.76 2.55
C GLU A 314 -18.22 -14.53 1.82
N LYS A 315 -19.40 -13.91 1.64
CA LYS A 315 -20.52 -14.53 0.91
C LYS A 315 -20.18 -14.72 -0.57
N LYS A 316 -19.64 -13.68 -1.22
CA LYS A 316 -19.24 -13.77 -2.63
C LYS A 316 -18.12 -14.77 -2.86
N SER A 317 -17.22 -14.91 -1.88
CA SER A 317 -16.12 -15.85 -1.96
C SER A 317 -16.59 -17.29 -1.80
N LEU A 318 -17.55 -17.55 -0.92
CA LEU A 318 -18.20 -18.86 -0.80
C LEU A 318 -18.99 -19.21 -2.06
N GLU A 319 -19.79 -18.28 -2.59
CA GLU A 319 -20.50 -18.45 -3.86
C GLU A 319 -19.55 -18.73 -5.03
N LEU A 320 -18.42 -18.03 -5.08
CA LEU A 320 -17.40 -18.24 -6.10
C LEU A 320 -16.75 -19.63 -5.96
N ALA A 321 -16.44 -20.06 -4.73
CA ALA A 321 -15.89 -21.38 -4.47
C ALA A 321 -16.89 -22.50 -4.87
N GLU A 322 -18.18 -22.33 -4.60
CA GLU A 322 -19.22 -23.24 -5.05
C GLU A 322 -19.33 -23.27 -6.57
N LYS A 323 -19.39 -22.11 -7.24
CA LYS A 323 -19.41 -22.00 -8.70
C LYS A 323 -18.18 -22.67 -9.34
N MET A 324 -17.01 -22.54 -8.73
CA MET A 324 -15.81 -23.20 -9.22
C MET A 324 -15.89 -24.73 -9.06
N ARG A 325 -16.41 -25.25 -7.94
CA ARG A 325 -16.62 -26.69 -7.72
C ARG A 325 -17.63 -27.27 -8.71
N GLU A 326 -18.67 -26.50 -9.04
CA GLU A 326 -19.73 -26.87 -10.00
C GLU A 326 -19.32 -26.60 -11.44
N ASN A 327 -18.14 -26.04 -11.70
CA ASN A 327 -17.66 -25.63 -13.03
C ASN A 327 -18.55 -24.57 -13.73
N THR A 328 -19.30 -23.79 -12.94
CA THR A 328 -20.22 -22.75 -13.40
C THR A 328 -19.62 -21.36 -13.44
N PHE A 329 -18.29 -21.21 -13.22
CA PHE A 329 -17.56 -19.95 -13.34
C PHE A 329 -17.72 -19.34 -14.72
N ASP A 330 -18.24 -18.10 -14.79
CA ASP A 330 -18.65 -17.41 -16.00
C ASP A 330 -17.89 -16.09 -16.26
N PHE A 331 -18.26 -15.35 -17.31
CA PHE A 331 -17.62 -14.07 -17.63
C PHE A 331 -18.00 -12.95 -16.67
N ASN A 332 -19.15 -12.99 -16.00
CA ASN A 332 -19.53 -12.00 -15.00
C ASN A 332 -18.62 -12.18 -13.77
N ASP A 333 -18.45 -13.41 -13.30
CA ASP A 333 -17.56 -13.72 -12.19
C ASP A 333 -16.12 -13.29 -12.47
N PHE A 334 -15.66 -13.45 -13.72
CA PHE A 334 -14.32 -13.04 -14.12
C PHE A 334 -14.12 -11.52 -14.10
N ILE A 335 -15.13 -10.74 -14.52
CA ILE A 335 -15.07 -9.28 -14.45
C ILE A 335 -15.18 -8.81 -13.01
N ASP A 336 -16.05 -9.39 -12.20
CA ASP A 336 -16.18 -9.06 -10.79
C ASP A 336 -14.85 -9.27 -10.03
N GLN A 337 -14.11 -10.33 -10.35
CA GLN A 337 -12.76 -10.55 -9.81
C GLN A 337 -11.75 -9.51 -10.27
N LEU A 338 -11.78 -9.12 -11.55
CA LEU A 338 -10.92 -8.06 -12.06
C LEU A 338 -11.21 -6.72 -11.35
N ASP A 339 -12.50 -6.46 -11.07
CA ASP A 339 -12.93 -5.26 -10.36
C ASP A 339 -12.49 -5.27 -8.88
N GLN A 340 -12.58 -6.40 -8.19
CA GLN A 340 -12.04 -6.56 -6.83
C GLN A 340 -10.54 -6.26 -6.79
N VAL A 341 -9.76 -6.85 -7.68
CA VAL A 341 -8.32 -6.59 -7.76
C VAL A 341 -8.03 -5.11 -8.05
N GLN A 342 -8.82 -4.46 -8.91
CA GLN A 342 -8.66 -3.04 -9.21
C GLN A 342 -8.99 -2.15 -8.00
N ASN A 343 -9.98 -2.53 -7.18
CA ASN A 343 -10.37 -1.81 -5.98
C ASN A 343 -9.30 -1.88 -4.87
N MET A 344 -8.48 -2.94 -4.84
CA MET A 344 -7.35 -3.07 -3.91
C MET A 344 -6.23 -2.04 -4.17
N GLY A 345 -6.30 -1.32 -5.28
CA GLY A 345 -5.32 -0.30 -5.69
C GLY A 345 -4.52 -0.67 -6.94
N PRO A 346 -3.57 0.19 -7.36
CA PRO A 346 -2.74 -0.07 -8.52
C PRO A 346 -1.96 -1.39 -8.37
N MET A 347 -2.04 -2.27 -9.37
CA MET A 347 -1.37 -3.58 -9.35
C MET A 347 0.14 -3.45 -9.11
N GLU A 348 0.76 -2.37 -9.61
CA GLU A 348 2.17 -2.08 -9.38
C GLU A 348 2.49 -1.93 -7.90
N ASP A 349 1.60 -1.30 -7.14
CA ASP A 349 1.76 -1.07 -5.72
C ASP A 349 1.56 -2.35 -4.91
N LEU A 350 0.59 -3.18 -5.30
CA LEU A 350 0.37 -4.50 -4.70
C LEU A 350 1.58 -5.42 -4.91
N LEU A 351 2.15 -5.44 -6.12
CA LEU A 351 3.34 -6.24 -6.43
C LEU A 351 4.57 -5.78 -5.65
N LYS A 352 4.73 -4.47 -5.42
CA LYS A 352 5.85 -3.92 -4.63
C LYS A 352 5.72 -4.20 -3.13
N MET A 353 4.51 -4.49 -2.62
CA MET A 353 4.30 -4.93 -1.23
C MET A 353 4.80 -6.36 -0.98
N LEU A 354 5.00 -7.16 -2.03
CA LEU A 354 5.54 -8.51 -1.89
C LEU A 354 7.04 -8.48 -1.56
N PRO A 355 7.50 -9.27 -0.59
CA PRO A 355 8.91 -9.35 -0.20
C PRO A 355 9.83 -9.67 -1.38
N GLY A 356 10.89 -8.87 -1.58
CA GLY A 356 11.87 -9.06 -2.66
C GLY A 356 11.42 -8.61 -4.05
N MET A 357 10.18 -8.15 -4.23
CA MET A 357 9.64 -7.69 -5.51
C MET A 357 9.76 -6.17 -5.72
N ALA A 358 9.92 -5.38 -4.66
CA ALA A 358 9.94 -3.92 -4.69
C ALA A 358 10.92 -3.32 -5.72
N ASN A 359 12.06 -3.99 -5.97
CA ASN A 359 13.10 -3.53 -6.89
C ASN A 359 13.38 -4.50 -8.05
N ASN A 360 12.40 -5.29 -8.45
CA ASN A 360 12.58 -6.17 -9.60
C ASN A 360 12.45 -5.36 -10.91
N PRO A 361 13.53 -5.25 -11.74
CA PRO A 361 13.49 -4.50 -12.99
C PRO A 361 12.42 -4.99 -13.97
N ALA A 362 11.98 -6.24 -13.84
CA ALA A 362 10.90 -6.80 -14.65
C ALA A 362 9.55 -6.17 -14.33
N LEU A 363 9.35 -5.69 -13.09
CA LEU A 363 8.12 -5.04 -12.64
C LEU A 363 8.07 -3.55 -12.99
N ALA A 364 9.21 -2.90 -13.19
CA ALA A 364 9.28 -1.48 -13.60
C ALA A 364 8.55 -1.19 -14.92
N ASN A 365 8.31 -2.20 -15.74
CA ASN A 365 7.63 -2.10 -17.04
C ASN A 365 6.20 -2.69 -17.02
N VAL A 366 5.70 -3.19 -15.89
CA VAL A 366 4.34 -3.72 -15.77
C VAL A 366 3.39 -2.55 -15.50
N LYS A 367 3.08 -1.78 -16.53
CA LYS A 367 1.96 -0.83 -16.48
C LYS A 367 0.68 -1.58 -16.80
N VAL A 368 -0.18 -1.78 -15.81
CA VAL A 368 -1.53 -2.24 -16.06
C VAL A 368 -2.30 -1.07 -16.68
N ASP A 369 -2.50 -1.12 -17.99
CA ASP A 369 -3.25 -0.12 -18.71
C ASP A 369 -4.75 -0.24 -18.33
N GLU A 370 -5.27 0.69 -17.54
CA GLU A 370 -6.69 0.74 -17.15
C GLU A 370 -7.63 0.67 -18.36
N LYS A 371 -7.18 1.16 -19.52
CA LYS A 371 -7.92 1.04 -20.77
C LYS A 371 -8.09 -0.42 -21.22
N GLN A 372 -7.17 -1.29 -20.88
CA GLN A 372 -7.31 -2.73 -21.21
C GLN A 372 -8.41 -3.39 -20.37
N ILE A 373 -8.55 -3.01 -19.10
CA ILE A 373 -9.63 -3.50 -18.24
C ILE A 373 -10.98 -2.97 -18.75
N ALA A 374 -11.05 -1.68 -19.06
CA ALA A 374 -12.26 -1.10 -19.66
C ALA A 374 -12.65 -1.78 -20.99
N ARG A 375 -11.68 -2.15 -21.83
CA ARG A 375 -11.92 -2.92 -23.06
C ARG A 375 -12.46 -4.33 -22.79
N LYS A 376 -11.91 -5.03 -21.79
CA LYS A 376 -12.40 -6.35 -21.38
C LYS A 376 -13.84 -6.27 -20.88
N ARG A 377 -14.18 -5.24 -20.10
CA ARG A 377 -15.53 -4.96 -19.63
C ARG A 377 -16.50 -4.67 -20.80
N ALA A 378 -16.07 -3.89 -21.79
CA ALA A 378 -16.85 -3.62 -23.01
C ALA A 378 -17.14 -4.89 -23.82
N ILE A 379 -16.16 -5.82 -23.89
CA ILE A 379 -16.36 -7.13 -24.54
C ILE A 379 -17.49 -7.90 -23.84
N VAL A 380 -17.45 -8.04 -22.52
CA VAL A 380 -18.48 -8.77 -21.75
C VAL A 380 -19.82 -8.05 -21.81
N SER A 381 -19.86 -6.72 -21.74
CA SER A 381 -21.09 -5.93 -21.86
C SER A 381 -21.76 -6.10 -23.23
N SER A 382 -21.01 -6.41 -24.28
CA SER A 382 -21.51 -6.67 -25.63
C SER A 382 -22.02 -8.12 -25.86
N MET A 383 -21.86 -8.98 -24.86
CA MET A 383 -22.41 -10.34 -24.85
C MET A 383 -23.87 -10.35 -24.38
N THR A 384 -24.68 -11.30 -24.86
CA THR A 384 -25.99 -11.57 -24.27
C THR A 384 -25.84 -12.22 -22.89
N PRO A 385 -26.87 -12.17 -22.01
CA PRO A 385 -26.80 -12.86 -20.71
C PRO A 385 -26.41 -14.34 -20.85
N GLU A 386 -27.01 -15.06 -21.76
CA GLU A 386 -26.70 -16.47 -22.03
C GLU A 386 -25.25 -16.70 -22.48
N GLU A 387 -24.67 -15.76 -23.24
CA GLU A 387 -23.29 -15.85 -23.70
C GLU A 387 -22.28 -15.53 -22.57
N ARG A 388 -22.71 -14.74 -21.58
CA ARG A 388 -21.88 -14.48 -20.39
C ARG A 388 -21.82 -15.67 -19.46
N GLU A 389 -22.96 -16.34 -19.27
CA GLU A 389 -23.10 -17.53 -18.43
C GLU A 389 -22.49 -18.77 -19.08
N ASN A 390 -22.59 -18.90 -20.41
CA ASN A 390 -22.07 -20.07 -21.12
C ASN A 390 -21.07 -19.70 -22.22
N PRO A 391 -19.78 -19.73 -21.90
CA PRO A 391 -18.67 -19.41 -22.83
C PRO A 391 -18.64 -20.30 -24.09
N ASP A 392 -19.21 -21.52 -24.04
CA ASP A 392 -19.20 -22.48 -25.16
C ASP A 392 -20.10 -22.05 -26.31
N LEU A 393 -21.06 -21.15 -26.06
CA LEU A 393 -21.92 -20.58 -27.08
C LEU A 393 -21.20 -19.62 -28.04
N LEU A 394 -19.96 -19.20 -27.75
CA LEU A 394 -19.24 -18.20 -28.50
C LEU A 394 -18.68 -18.73 -29.84
N THR A 395 -19.54 -18.90 -30.81
CA THR A 395 -19.17 -19.24 -32.21
C THR A 395 -18.38 -18.08 -32.87
N PRO A 396 -17.62 -18.32 -33.94
CA PRO A 396 -16.91 -17.26 -34.67
C PRO A 396 -17.82 -16.10 -35.14
N SER A 397 -19.06 -16.36 -35.48
CA SER A 397 -20.04 -15.33 -35.86
C SER A 397 -20.41 -14.45 -34.67
N ARG A 398 -20.69 -15.04 -33.50
CA ARG A 398 -20.99 -14.32 -32.26
C ARG A 398 -19.80 -13.48 -31.81
N ARG A 399 -18.58 -14.01 -31.88
CA ARG A 399 -17.34 -13.26 -31.55
C ARG A 399 -17.14 -12.04 -32.44
N ARG A 400 -17.49 -12.12 -33.74
CA ARG A 400 -17.47 -10.94 -34.65
C ARG A 400 -18.50 -9.90 -34.26
N ARG A 401 -19.71 -10.29 -33.89
CA ARG A 401 -20.75 -9.39 -33.42
C ARG A 401 -20.29 -8.68 -32.12
N ILE A 402 -19.73 -9.42 -31.15
CA ILE A 402 -19.21 -8.91 -29.90
C ILE A 402 -18.05 -7.92 -30.17
N ALA A 403 -17.15 -8.24 -31.09
CA ALA A 403 -16.06 -7.36 -31.48
C ALA A 403 -16.58 -6.02 -32.01
N ASN A 404 -17.56 -6.06 -32.91
CA ASN A 404 -18.17 -4.86 -33.47
C ASN A 404 -18.91 -4.04 -32.40
N GLY A 405 -19.67 -4.70 -31.52
CA GLY A 405 -20.44 -4.04 -30.47
C GLY A 405 -19.58 -3.41 -29.38
N SER A 406 -18.44 -4.01 -29.06
CA SER A 406 -17.50 -3.54 -28.02
C SER A 406 -16.46 -2.54 -28.51
N GLY A 407 -16.38 -2.29 -29.84
CA GLY A 407 -15.32 -1.46 -30.42
C GLY A 407 -13.93 -2.09 -30.35
N ASN A 408 -13.86 -3.42 -30.16
CA ASN A 408 -12.61 -4.18 -30.11
C ASN A 408 -12.41 -5.00 -31.39
N THR A 409 -11.20 -5.44 -31.65
CA THR A 409 -10.92 -6.30 -32.78
C THR A 409 -11.29 -7.77 -32.49
N PHE A 410 -11.57 -8.54 -33.54
CA PHE A 410 -11.80 -9.98 -33.40
C PHE A 410 -10.65 -10.73 -32.73
N ILE A 411 -9.42 -10.24 -32.91
CA ILE A 411 -8.21 -10.80 -32.28
C ILE A 411 -8.24 -10.55 -30.77
N GLU A 412 -8.63 -9.35 -30.33
CA GLU A 412 -8.75 -8.99 -28.90
C GLU A 412 -9.83 -9.80 -28.20
N VAL A 413 -10.98 -10.01 -28.84
CA VAL A 413 -12.06 -10.87 -28.31
C VAL A 413 -11.56 -12.32 -28.15
N ASN A 414 -10.88 -12.87 -29.14
CA ASN A 414 -10.32 -14.23 -29.03
C ASN A 414 -9.24 -14.33 -27.94
N LYS A 415 -8.41 -13.30 -27.80
CA LYS A 415 -7.42 -13.23 -26.73
C LYS A 415 -8.11 -13.22 -25.37
N PHE A 416 -9.13 -12.39 -25.18
CA PHE A 416 -9.91 -12.32 -23.95
C PHE A 416 -10.52 -13.67 -23.56
N ILE A 417 -11.15 -14.38 -24.52
CA ILE A 417 -11.71 -15.72 -24.27
C ILE A 417 -10.61 -16.72 -23.88
N LYS A 418 -9.44 -16.63 -24.50
CA LYS A 418 -8.30 -17.48 -24.16
C LYS A 418 -7.78 -17.18 -22.75
N ASP A 419 -7.64 -15.89 -22.39
CA ASP A 419 -7.20 -15.45 -21.07
C ASP A 419 -8.19 -15.93 -20.00
N PHE A 420 -9.51 -15.82 -20.24
CA PHE A 420 -10.56 -16.34 -19.38
C PHE A 420 -10.44 -17.85 -19.15
N ASN A 421 -10.33 -18.64 -20.23
CA ASN A 421 -10.21 -20.09 -20.12
C ASN A 421 -8.94 -20.51 -19.35
N GLN A 422 -7.85 -19.78 -19.55
CA GLN A 422 -6.60 -20.02 -18.82
C GLN A 422 -6.74 -19.69 -17.33
N ALA A 423 -7.40 -18.57 -16.98
CA ALA A 423 -7.70 -18.21 -15.59
C ALA A 423 -8.60 -19.27 -14.92
N LYS A 424 -9.66 -19.70 -15.61
CA LYS A 424 -10.58 -20.77 -15.14
C LYS A 424 -9.81 -22.06 -14.84
N GLN A 425 -8.93 -22.50 -15.75
CA GLN A 425 -8.11 -23.70 -15.54
C GLN A 425 -7.12 -23.55 -14.37
N MET A 426 -6.48 -22.38 -14.22
CA MET A 426 -5.58 -22.12 -13.10
C MET A 426 -6.31 -22.20 -11.75
N MET A 427 -7.47 -21.57 -11.65
CA MET A 427 -8.26 -21.58 -10.42
C MET A 427 -8.75 -23.00 -10.07
N GLN A 428 -9.18 -23.79 -11.06
CA GLN A 428 -9.55 -25.19 -10.85
C GLN A 428 -8.35 -26.04 -10.37
N GLY A 429 -7.16 -25.82 -10.93
CA GLY A 429 -5.93 -26.50 -10.50
C GLY A 429 -5.54 -26.18 -9.05
N VAL A 430 -5.73 -24.94 -8.59
CA VAL A 430 -5.50 -24.56 -7.19
C VAL A 430 -6.48 -25.29 -6.27
N MET A 431 -7.76 -25.36 -6.62
CA MET A 431 -8.79 -25.99 -5.78
C MET A 431 -8.73 -27.53 -5.77
N SER A 432 -8.24 -28.15 -6.86
CA SER A 432 -8.08 -29.62 -6.94
C SER A 432 -6.85 -30.13 -6.20
N GLY A 433 -5.99 -29.23 -5.68
CA GLY A 433 -4.74 -29.60 -4.99
C GLY A 433 -3.66 -30.16 -5.93
N ASP A 434 -3.84 -30.10 -7.25
CA ASP A 434 -2.90 -30.64 -8.24
C ASP A 434 -1.80 -29.62 -8.59
N MET A 435 -1.02 -29.28 -7.55
CA MET A 435 0.10 -28.32 -7.61
C MET A 435 1.18 -28.76 -8.62
N GLU A 436 1.31 -30.08 -8.84
CA GLU A 436 2.28 -30.62 -9.79
C GLU A 436 1.91 -30.28 -11.24
N GLN A 437 0.62 -30.34 -11.57
CA GLN A 437 0.12 -29.99 -12.89
C GLN A 437 0.23 -28.48 -13.15
N MET A 438 0.00 -27.66 -12.13
CA MET A 438 0.16 -26.21 -12.16
C MET A 438 1.62 -25.81 -12.38
N MET A 439 2.57 -26.42 -11.69
CA MET A 439 4.01 -26.18 -11.88
C MET A 439 4.48 -26.60 -13.28
N ARG A 440 4.00 -27.71 -13.81
CA ARG A 440 4.33 -28.14 -15.20
C ARG A 440 3.79 -27.17 -16.25
N GLN A 441 2.61 -26.59 -16.03
CA GLN A 441 2.04 -25.57 -16.93
C GLN A 441 2.79 -24.25 -16.87
N MET A 442 3.34 -23.89 -15.70
CA MET A 442 4.22 -22.72 -15.54
C MET A 442 5.64 -22.92 -16.08
N GLY A 443 5.95 -24.10 -16.64
CA GLY A 443 7.30 -24.41 -17.15
C GLY A 443 8.32 -24.72 -16.05
N LEU A 444 7.86 -24.91 -14.80
CA LEU A 444 8.68 -25.31 -13.67
C LEU A 444 8.78 -26.83 -13.61
N ASN A 445 10.01 -27.34 -13.54
CA ASN A 445 10.24 -28.79 -13.46
C ASN A 445 10.14 -29.24 -12.00
N PRO A 446 9.13 -30.06 -11.61
CA PRO A 446 8.95 -30.49 -10.21
C PRO A 446 10.15 -31.27 -9.65
N ASN A 447 10.98 -31.84 -10.53
CA ASN A 447 12.14 -32.64 -10.14
C ASN A 447 13.37 -31.80 -9.72
N ASN A 448 13.35 -30.49 -9.91
CA ASN A 448 14.46 -29.58 -9.54
C ASN A 448 14.24 -28.87 -8.19
N MET A 449 13.21 -29.23 -7.43
CA MET A 449 13.00 -28.69 -6.10
C MET A 449 13.81 -29.45 -5.05
N PRO A 450 14.31 -28.74 -4.00
CA PRO A 450 14.98 -29.41 -2.87
C PRO A 450 14.00 -30.38 -2.19
N LYS A 451 14.42 -31.62 -2.00
CA LYS A 451 13.62 -32.72 -1.39
C LYS A 451 13.20 -32.50 0.07
N ASN A 452 13.45 -31.36 0.65
CA ASN A 452 13.19 -31.01 2.05
C ASN A 452 12.11 -29.93 2.23
N MET A 453 11.09 -29.87 1.37
CA MET A 453 9.89 -29.12 1.73
C MET A 453 9.01 -30.00 2.63
N PRO A 454 8.65 -29.56 3.84
CA PRO A 454 7.67 -30.25 4.65
C PRO A 454 6.32 -30.28 3.89
N ASN A 455 5.60 -31.42 4.01
CA ASN A 455 4.26 -31.59 3.46
C ASN A 455 3.42 -30.36 3.75
N MET A 456 2.94 -29.67 2.71
CA MET A 456 2.02 -28.56 2.88
C MET A 456 0.72 -29.09 3.48
N PRO A 457 0.26 -28.51 4.60
CA PRO A 457 -1.05 -28.85 5.14
C PRO A 457 -2.15 -28.35 4.20
N ASP A 458 -3.25 -29.06 4.21
CA ASP A 458 -4.48 -28.79 3.47
C ASP A 458 -4.94 -27.34 3.69
N MET A 459 -5.00 -26.53 2.63
CA MET A 459 -5.30 -25.08 2.69
C MET A 459 -6.72 -24.75 3.18
N GLY A 460 -7.58 -25.75 3.38
CA GLY A 460 -8.94 -25.57 3.89
C GLY A 460 -9.05 -25.38 5.41
N ASN A 461 -7.96 -25.52 6.17
CA ASN A 461 -7.97 -25.45 7.64
C ASN A 461 -6.71 -24.77 8.21
N MET A 462 -6.14 -23.79 7.50
CA MET A 462 -4.96 -23.08 7.99
C MET A 462 -5.34 -22.07 9.06
N ASP A 463 -4.93 -22.36 10.28
CA ASP A 463 -4.84 -21.40 11.37
C ASP A 463 -3.68 -20.41 11.09
N MET A 464 -3.91 -19.13 11.37
CA MET A 464 -2.98 -18.02 11.07
C MET A 464 -1.57 -18.23 11.69
N SER A 465 -1.48 -19.01 12.77
CA SER A 465 -0.22 -19.38 13.43
C SER A 465 0.67 -20.33 12.61
N ALA A 466 0.08 -21.10 11.68
CA ALA A 466 0.82 -21.99 10.78
C ALA A 466 1.51 -21.22 9.63
N LEU A 467 0.94 -20.07 9.22
CA LEU A 467 1.52 -19.18 8.20
C LEU A 467 2.78 -18.47 8.73
N GLU A 468 2.76 -18.08 10.00
CA GLU A 468 3.88 -17.43 10.70
C GLU A 468 5.09 -18.35 10.85
N GLY A 469 4.85 -19.65 11.13
CA GLY A 469 5.89 -20.67 11.21
C GLY A 469 6.54 -21.04 9.86
N MET A 470 5.81 -20.86 8.74
CA MET A 470 6.31 -21.19 7.41
C MET A 470 7.19 -20.08 6.82
N MET A 471 7.02 -18.82 7.24
CA MET A 471 7.80 -17.68 6.75
C MET A 471 9.14 -17.48 7.49
N GLY A 472 9.34 -18.10 8.64
CA GLY A 472 10.55 -17.94 9.47
C GLY A 472 11.70 -18.91 9.19
N GLY A 473 11.56 -19.91 8.33
CA GLY A 473 12.50 -21.04 8.35
C GLY A 473 13.01 -21.65 7.04
N ALA A 474 12.70 -21.14 5.85
CA ALA A 474 13.23 -21.74 4.62
C ALA A 474 13.59 -20.69 3.58
N GLY A 475 14.86 -20.67 3.17
CA GLY A 475 15.36 -19.85 2.08
C GLY A 475 14.55 -20.10 0.80
N MET A 476 13.89 -19.04 0.31
CA MET A 476 13.19 -19.07 -0.97
C MET A 476 14.19 -19.32 -2.11
N PRO A 477 13.85 -20.14 -3.11
CA PRO A 477 14.64 -20.26 -4.31
C PRO A 477 14.68 -18.92 -5.07
N ASP A 478 15.84 -18.61 -5.65
CA ASP A 478 16.11 -17.41 -6.44
C ASP A 478 15.10 -17.27 -7.60
N LEU A 479 14.09 -16.43 -7.40
CA LEU A 479 13.08 -16.09 -8.41
C LEU A 479 13.59 -15.09 -9.45
N GLY A 480 14.88 -14.70 -9.40
CA GLY A 480 15.49 -13.71 -10.29
C GLY A 480 15.60 -14.13 -11.76
N ASN A 481 15.26 -15.36 -12.11
CA ASN A 481 15.32 -15.89 -13.49
C ASN A 481 13.96 -16.31 -14.06
N MET A 482 12.86 -15.94 -13.42
CA MET A 482 11.52 -16.21 -13.95
C MET A 482 11.10 -15.10 -14.91
N ASP A 483 10.94 -15.45 -16.17
CA ASP A 483 10.40 -14.56 -17.19
C ASP A 483 8.86 -14.39 -17.01
N LEU A 484 8.47 -13.32 -16.32
CA LEU A 484 7.07 -12.97 -16.05
C LEU A 484 6.27 -12.72 -17.34
N SER A 485 6.95 -12.49 -18.49
CA SER A 485 6.31 -12.35 -19.79
C SER A 485 5.72 -13.68 -20.29
N GLN A 486 6.18 -14.81 -19.77
CA GLN A 486 5.58 -16.12 -20.00
C GLN A 486 4.35 -16.38 -19.12
N MET A 487 4.28 -15.76 -17.95
CA MET A 487 3.13 -15.90 -17.02
C MET A 487 1.91 -15.07 -17.44
N LEU A 488 2.14 -13.91 -18.08
CA LEU A 488 1.09 -12.97 -18.48
C LEU A 488 0.80 -12.93 -19.98
N GLY A 489 1.49 -13.69 -20.83
CA GLY A 489 1.30 -13.62 -22.30
C GLY A 489 2.21 -14.53 -23.09
N GLY A 490 2.17 -15.82 -22.87
CA GLY A 490 2.88 -16.82 -23.67
C GLY A 490 2.30 -16.93 -25.07
N GLY A 491 2.92 -16.26 -26.04
CA GLY A 491 2.58 -16.43 -27.44
C GLY A 491 3.62 -15.86 -28.41
N LEU A 492 4.39 -16.72 -29.04
CA LEU A 492 5.05 -16.48 -30.32
C LEU A 492 6.42 -15.75 -30.37
N LYS A 493 7.41 -16.13 -29.56
CA LYS A 493 8.82 -15.86 -29.98
C LYS A 493 9.81 -17.03 -29.82
N GLY A 494 9.37 -18.17 -29.29
CA GLY A 494 10.25 -19.34 -29.02
C GLY A 494 10.60 -20.22 -30.21
N LYS A 495 9.90 -20.15 -31.34
CA LYS A 495 10.14 -21.08 -32.48
C LYS A 495 10.96 -20.50 -33.65
N VAL A 496 11.10 -19.19 -33.76
CA VAL A 496 11.86 -18.58 -34.87
C VAL A 496 13.36 -18.48 -34.56
N GLY A 497 13.72 -18.27 -33.25
CA GLY A 497 15.13 -18.18 -32.84
C GLY A 497 15.93 -19.49 -32.94
N SER A 498 15.28 -20.64 -32.65
CA SER A 498 15.96 -21.94 -32.69
C SER A 498 16.24 -22.44 -34.09
N PHE A 499 15.43 -22.06 -35.10
CA PHE A 499 15.65 -22.42 -36.51
C PHE A 499 16.79 -21.59 -37.15
N ALA A 500 16.93 -20.32 -36.75
CA ALA A 500 18.00 -19.44 -37.24
C ALA A 500 19.38 -19.87 -36.67
N MET A 501 19.46 -20.21 -35.37
CA MET A 501 20.70 -20.70 -34.76
C MET A 501 21.15 -22.07 -35.29
N LYS A 502 20.23 -23.02 -35.54
CA LYS A 502 20.57 -24.31 -36.16
C LYS A 502 21.07 -24.15 -37.60
N ARG A 503 20.55 -23.18 -38.35
CA ARG A 503 21.02 -22.91 -39.74
C ARG A 503 22.41 -22.29 -39.75
N GLN A 504 22.76 -21.43 -38.79
CA GLN A 504 24.07 -20.81 -38.67
C GLN A 504 25.13 -21.79 -38.16
N ALA A 505 24.81 -22.67 -37.21
CA ALA A 505 25.69 -23.73 -36.75
C ALA A 505 26.01 -24.77 -37.82
N ASN A 506 25.04 -25.11 -38.68
CA ASN A 506 25.25 -26.02 -39.80
C ASN A 506 26.04 -25.38 -40.95
N LYS A 507 25.95 -24.05 -41.18
CA LYS A 507 26.84 -23.33 -42.13
C LYS A 507 28.27 -23.29 -41.64
N MET A 508 28.52 -23.10 -40.33
CA MET A 508 29.89 -23.13 -39.78
C MET A 508 30.53 -24.54 -39.82
N LYS A 509 29.75 -25.61 -39.60
CA LYS A 509 30.24 -26.99 -39.72
C LYS A 509 30.57 -27.35 -41.17
N LYS A 510 29.82 -26.88 -42.17
CA LYS A 510 30.14 -27.09 -43.59
C LYS A 510 31.35 -26.28 -44.07
N ALA A 511 31.59 -25.08 -43.51
CA ALA A 511 32.77 -24.28 -43.82
C ALA A 511 34.08 -24.86 -43.26
N LYS A 512 34.01 -25.52 -42.06
CA LYS A 512 35.18 -26.22 -41.48
C LYS A 512 35.52 -27.54 -42.20
N LYS A 513 34.58 -28.18 -42.92
CA LYS A 513 34.80 -29.42 -43.66
C LYS A 513 35.35 -29.19 -45.08
N LYS A 514 35.40 -27.93 -45.59
CA LYS A 514 36.01 -27.54 -46.85
C LYS A 514 37.44 -26.97 -46.73
N ARG A 515 37.99 -26.93 -45.50
CA ARG A 515 39.37 -26.46 -45.21
C ARG A 515 40.25 -27.56 -44.58
N LYS A 516 39.87 -28.83 -44.74
CA LYS A 516 40.73 -29.98 -44.53
C LYS A 516 40.90 -30.71 -45.86
#